data_0b6b8b4586e45c210ad14f689ea9a913
#
_entry.id   0b6b8b4586e45c210ad14f689ea9a913
#
_cell.length_a   1.000
_cell.length_b   1.000
_cell.length_c   1.000
_cell.angle_alpha   90.00
_cell.angle_beta   90.00
_cell.angle_gamma   90.00
#
_symmetry.space_group_name_H-M   'P 1'
#
loop_
_entity.id
_entity.type
_entity.pdbx_description
1 polymer ?
#
loop_
_entity_poly.entity_id
_entity_poly.type
_entity_poly.pdbx_seq_one_letter_code
_entity_poly.pdbx_strand_id
1 'polypeptide(L)'
;GELLRTLKAGISNNKIVFSGVGKTSEELEYAIKKDILQINVESLDELKLIIKISKKLKKKVNLGLRINPNIDAKTHSKITTGTKNDKFGLDIETAEKIYKNYNNNPNIKILGLSIHIGSQITNINPFVRAFSKITNFIKKLNKNKIIIKNLDLGGGIGVRYNNERTISISSYAKNILSISKKLKCNIILE
;
A
#
# COMPACT_ATOMS: atom_id res chain seq x y z
N GLY A 1 8.59 6.92 15.40
CA GLY A 1 9.09 8.15 14.78
C GLY A 1 7.98 8.97 14.14
N GLU A 2 7.73 8.79 12.86
CA GLU A 2 6.87 9.66 12.03
C GLU A 2 5.42 9.71 12.49
N LEU A 3 4.80 8.56 12.79
CA LEU A 3 3.42 8.51 13.30
C LEU A 3 3.22 9.41 14.53
N LEU A 4 4.18 9.37 15.47
CA LEU A 4 4.11 10.21 16.67
C LEU A 4 4.19 11.70 16.33
N ARG A 5 5.07 12.08 15.39
CA ARG A 5 5.22 13.47 14.92
C ARG A 5 3.97 13.96 14.21
N THR A 6 3.40 13.13 13.32
CA THR A 6 2.17 13.42 12.57
C THR A 6 1.00 13.71 13.52
N LEU A 7 0.82 12.86 14.55
CA LEU A 7 -0.21 13.07 15.56
C LEU A 7 0.03 14.33 16.41
N LYS A 8 1.30 14.61 16.78
CA LYS A 8 1.65 15.86 17.50
C LYS A 8 1.43 17.11 16.66
N ALA A 9 1.56 17.01 15.34
CA ALA A 9 1.26 18.11 14.42
C ALA A 9 -0.26 18.35 14.23
N GLY A 10 -1.11 17.61 14.93
CA GLY A 10 -2.57 17.77 14.89
C GLY A 10 -3.25 17.10 13.71
N ILE A 11 -2.56 16.23 12.95
CA ILE A 11 -3.18 15.48 11.88
C ILE A 11 -4.15 14.46 12.47
N SER A 12 -5.38 14.45 11.96
CA SER A 12 -6.41 13.49 12.38
C SER A 12 -5.99 12.05 12.07
N ASN A 13 -6.14 11.16 13.05
CA ASN A 13 -5.78 9.75 12.95
C ASN A 13 -6.43 9.04 11.75
N ASN A 14 -7.67 9.40 11.40
CA ASN A 14 -8.39 8.86 10.24
C ASN A 14 -7.86 9.31 8.87
N LYS A 15 -6.77 10.09 8.84
CA LYS A 15 -6.03 10.50 7.64
C LYS A 15 -4.62 9.92 7.59
N ILE A 16 -4.27 9.05 8.52
CA ILE A 16 -2.91 8.51 8.63
C ILE A 16 -2.89 7.07 8.14
N VAL A 17 -1.98 6.79 7.20
CA VAL A 17 -1.62 5.44 6.76
C VAL A 17 -0.22 5.14 7.29
N PHE A 18 -0.03 3.94 7.84
CA PHE A 18 1.25 3.48 8.34
C PHE A 18 1.82 2.42 7.40
N SER A 19 2.79 2.82 6.59
CA SER A 19 3.53 1.96 5.65
C SER A 19 4.93 1.67 6.16
N GLY A 20 5.65 0.77 5.50
CA GLY A 20 7.04 0.43 5.73
C GLY A 20 7.26 -0.98 6.24
N VAL A 21 8.47 -1.49 5.98
CA VAL A 21 8.93 -2.81 6.46
C VAL A 21 9.49 -2.71 7.88
N GLY A 22 9.48 -3.82 8.62
CA GLY A 22 10.11 -3.88 9.94
C GLY A 22 9.39 -3.12 11.05
N LYS A 23 8.07 -2.92 10.95
CA LYS A 23 7.28 -2.33 12.05
C LYS A 23 7.41 -3.18 13.31
N THR A 24 7.79 -2.55 14.42
CA THR A 24 7.91 -3.25 15.71
C THR A 24 6.55 -3.50 16.36
N SER A 25 6.51 -4.41 17.33
CA SER A 25 5.29 -4.69 18.11
C SER A 25 4.76 -3.45 18.80
N GLU A 26 5.64 -2.60 19.34
CA GLU A 26 5.31 -1.37 20.05
C GLU A 26 4.72 -0.33 19.08
N GLU A 27 5.28 -0.21 17.88
CA GLU A 27 4.79 0.70 16.85
C GLU A 27 3.41 0.27 16.36
N LEU A 28 3.22 -1.03 16.13
CA LEU A 28 1.93 -1.60 15.74
C LEU A 28 0.89 -1.42 16.86
N GLU A 29 1.24 -1.72 18.11
CA GLU A 29 0.35 -1.51 19.26
C GLU A 29 -0.04 -0.04 19.40
N TYR A 30 0.91 0.88 19.22
CA TYR A 30 0.65 2.32 19.25
C TYR A 30 -0.29 2.75 18.12
N ALA A 31 -0.05 2.32 16.89
CA ALA A 31 -0.89 2.63 15.73
C ALA A 31 -2.33 2.14 15.93
N ILE A 32 -2.48 0.90 16.42
CA ILE A 32 -3.79 0.29 16.71
C ILE A 32 -4.51 1.05 17.83
N LYS A 33 -3.82 1.45 18.90
CA LYS A 33 -4.41 2.25 19.99
C LYS A 33 -4.93 3.59 19.49
N LYS A 34 -4.21 4.20 18.54
CA LYS A 34 -4.57 5.49 17.94
C LYS A 34 -5.65 5.42 16.88
N ASP A 35 -6.07 4.23 16.47
CA ASP A 35 -7.14 4.00 15.50
C ASP A 35 -6.92 4.78 14.20
N ILE A 36 -5.72 4.61 13.62
CA ILE A 36 -5.37 5.27 12.36
C ILE A 36 -6.15 4.70 11.18
N LEU A 37 -6.19 5.42 10.06
CA LEU A 37 -6.95 5.05 8.88
C LEU A 37 -6.64 3.62 8.40
N GLN A 38 -5.34 3.28 8.31
CA GLN A 38 -4.90 2.00 7.74
C GLN A 38 -3.45 1.68 8.12
N ILE A 39 -3.16 0.40 8.32
CA ILE A 39 -1.80 -0.14 8.38
C ILE A 39 -1.56 -0.96 7.11
N ASN A 40 -0.51 -0.63 6.36
CA ASN A 40 -0.10 -1.41 5.18
C ASN A 40 0.77 -2.59 5.62
N VAL A 41 0.27 -3.80 5.38
CA VAL A 41 0.90 -5.06 5.78
C VAL A 41 1.84 -5.54 4.68
N GLU A 42 3.05 -5.90 5.05
CA GLU A 42 4.12 -6.26 4.11
C GLU A 42 4.47 -7.75 4.11
N SER A 43 4.01 -8.50 5.12
CA SER A 43 4.26 -9.96 5.22
C SER A 43 3.15 -10.68 5.96
N LEU A 44 3.10 -12.02 5.80
CA LEU A 44 2.15 -12.85 6.53
C LEU A 44 2.44 -12.87 8.04
N ASP A 45 3.70 -12.78 8.44
CA ASP A 45 4.07 -12.78 9.85
C ASP A 45 3.71 -11.45 10.52
N GLU A 46 3.85 -10.34 9.83
CA GLU A 46 3.33 -9.04 10.28
C GLU A 46 1.80 -9.09 10.45
N LEU A 47 1.08 -9.69 9.50
CA LEU A 47 -0.37 -9.88 9.61
C LEU A 47 -0.75 -10.66 10.87
N LYS A 48 -0.07 -11.78 11.14
CA LYS A 48 -0.31 -12.59 12.34
C LYS A 48 -0.02 -11.80 13.61
N LEU A 49 1.06 -11.02 13.63
CA LEU A 49 1.41 -10.14 14.75
C LEU A 49 0.33 -9.09 15.00
N ILE A 50 -0.15 -8.41 13.95
CA ILE A 50 -1.25 -7.43 14.05
C ILE A 50 -2.51 -8.08 14.61
N ILE A 51 -2.89 -9.27 14.14
CA ILE A 51 -4.06 -10.00 14.67
C ILE A 51 -3.90 -10.30 16.17
N LYS A 52 -2.71 -10.74 16.59
CA LYS A 52 -2.41 -11.01 18.01
C LYS A 52 -2.55 -9.75 18.87
N ILE A 53 -2.00 -8.62 18.41
CA ILE A 53 -2.09 -7.32 19.11
C ILE A 53 -3.54 -6.82 19.14
N SER A 54 -4.22 -6.87 18.01
CA SER A 54 -5.63 -6.47 17.87
C SER A 54 -6.53 -7.25 18.85
N LYS A 55 -6.35 -8.57 18.93
CA LYS A 55 -7.06 -9.43 19.90
C LYS A 55 -6.78 -9.03 21.36
N LYS A 56 -5.50 -8.79 21.71
CA LYS A 56 -5.09 -8.32 23.04
C LYS A 56 -5.76 -6.99 23.40
N LEU A 57 -5.81 -6.06 22.44
CA LEU A 57 -6.39 -4.72 22.65
C LEU A 57 -7.93 -4.69 22.52
N LYS A 58 -8.56 -5.78 22.09
CA LYS A 58 -10.00 -5.83 21.77
C LYS A 58 -10.42 -4.76 20.77
N LYS A 59 -9.56 -4.46 19.80
CA LYS A 59 -9.78 -3.46 18.75
C LYS A 59 -9.77 -4.11 17.37
N LYS A 60 -10.67 -3.70 16.50
CA LYS A 60 -10.66 -4.09 15.08
C LYS A 60 -9.82 -3.12 14.28
N VAL A 61 -8.89 -3.63 13.48
CA VAL A 61 -7.88 -2.83 12.76
C VAL A 61 -8.15 -2.82 11.27
N ASN A 62 -8.09 -1.66 10.65
CA ASN A 62 -8.14 -1.51 9.20
C ASN A 62 -6.76 -1.76 8.59
N LEU A 63 -6.71 -2.65 7.60
CA LEU A 63 -5.48 -3.04 6.93
C LEU A 63 -5.55 -2.79 5.42
N GLY A 64 -4.40 -2.46 4.84
CA GLY A 64 -4.10 -2.61 3.44
C GLY A 64 -3.02 -3.68 3.25
N LEU A 65 -3.09 -4.46 2.18
CA LEU A 65 -1.99 -5.36 1.84
C LEU A 65 -1.07 -4.68 0.84
N ARG A 66 0.22 -4.57 1.17
CA ARG A 66 1.22 -4.11 0.20
C ARG A 66 1.57 -5.25 -0.73
N ILE A 67 1.31 -5.03 -2.00
CA ILE A 67 1.51 -6.03 -3.06
C ILE A 67 2.72 -5.63 -3.89
N ASN A 68 3.60 -6.59 -4.12
CA ASN A 68 4.64 -6.48 -5.12
C ASN A 68 4.04 -6.81 -6.49
N PRO A 69 3.89 -5.85 -7.41
CA PRO A 69 3.31 -6.11 -8.72
C PRO A 69 4.28 -6.82 -9.68
N ASN A 70 5.51 -7.06 -9.27
CA ASN A 70 6.58 -7.62 -10.09
C ASN A 70 6.75 -6.82 -11.40
N ILE A 71 7.03 -5.54 -11.26
CA ILE A 71 7.27 -4.59 -12.35
C ILE A 71 8.68 -4.02 -12.19
N ASP A 72 9.51 -4.22 -13.19
CA ASP A 72 10.81 -3.56 -13.25
C ASP A 72 10.61 -2.07 -13.58
N ALA A 73 10.95 -1.23 -12.62
CA ALA A 73 10.89 0.22 -12.73
C ALA A 73 12.12 0.81 -13.45
N LYS A 74 13.12 -0.03 -13.80
CA LYS A 74 14.41 0.39 -14.39
C LYS A 74 15.09 1.51 -13.60
N THR A 75 14.96 1.47 -12.29
CA THR A 75 15.64 2.38 -11.36
C THR A 75 16.98 1.79 -10.93
N HIS A 76 17.79 2.57 -10.22
CA HIS A 76 19.05 2.06 -9.67
C HIS A 76 18.79 0.84 -8.77
N SER A 77 19.63 -0.22 -8.90
CA SER A 77 19.43 -1.52 -8.23
C SER A 77 19.21 -1.44 -6.70
N LYS A 78 19.74 -0.40 -6.05
CA LYS A 78 19.59 -0.17 -4.60
C LYS A 78 18.25 0.42 -4.17
N ILE A 79 17.44 0.95 -5.11
CA ILE A 79 16.16 1.64 -4.83
C ILE A 79 14.96 1.01 -5.55
N THR A 80 15.17 -0.09 -6.24
CA THR A 80 14.10 -0.87 -6.89
C THR A 80 13.36 -1.68 -5.82
N THR A 81 12.03 -1.61 -5.80
CA THR A 81 11.18 -2.34 -4.83
C THR A 81 10.08 -3.17 -5.50
N GLY A 82 10.03 -3.18 -6.81
CA GLY A 82 8.91 -3.74 -7.58
C GLY A 82 9.21 -5.00 -8.38
N THR A 83 10.42 -5.57 -8.33
CA THR A 83 10.76 -6.79 -9.05
C THR A 83 10.63 -8.05 -8.20
N LYS A 84 10.68 -9.23 -8.83
CA LYS A 84 10.54 -10.52 -8.16
C LYS A 84 11.64 -10.79 -7.12
N ASN A 85 12.80 -10.16 -7.28
CA ASN A 85 13.93 -10.25 -6.36
C ASN A 85 13.87 -9.22 -5.23
N ASP A 86 12.95 -8.26 -5.30
CA ASP A 86 12.75 -7.27 -4.27
C ASP A 86 11.92 -7.86 -3.15
N LYS A 87 12.43 -7.71 -1.94
CA LYS A 87 11.92 -8.38 -0.74
C LYS A 87 10.71 -7.70 -0.10
N PHE A 88 10.15 -6.64 -0.71
CA PHE A 88 9.10 -5.84 -0.10
C PHE A 88 7.71 -6.18 -0.64
N GLY A 89 6.79 -6.38 0.29
CA GLY A 89 5.39 -6.67 -0.01
C GLY A 89 5.13 -8.14 -0.35
N LEU A 90 3.86 -8.45 -0.50
CA LEU A 90 3.34 -9.77 -0.79
C LEU A 90 3.23 -9.98 -2.32
N ASP A 91 3.51 -11.17 -2.81
CA ASP A 91 3.12 -11.53 -4.17
C ASP A 91 1.59 -11.59 -4.32
N ILE A 92 1.12 -11.48 -5.56
CA ILE A 92 -0.33 -11.42 -5.85
C ILE A 92 -1.07 -12.68 -5.39
N GLU A 93 -0.46 -13.85 -5.50
CA GLU A 93 -1.11 -15.12 -5.12
C GLU A 93 -1.26 -15.23 -3.62
N THR A 94 -0.21 -14.88 -2.87
CA THR A 94 -0.24 -14.82 -1.40
C THR A 94 -1.24 -13.78 -0.93
N ALA A 95 -1.26 -12.60 -1.53
CA ALA A 95 -2.24 -11.57 -1.21
C ALA A 95 -3.68 -12.03 -1.47
N GLU A 96 -3.94 -12.72 -2.59
CA GLU A 96 -5.27 -13.27 -2.89
C GLU A 96 -5.72 -14.29 -1.82
N LYS A 97 -4.82 -15.19 -1.41
CA LYS A 97 -5.09 -16.14 -0.32
C LYS A 97 -5.41 -15.41 0.99
N ILE A 98 -4.66 -14.36 1.32
CA ILE A 98 -4.92 -13.57 2.53
C ILE A 98 -6.29 -12.89 2.45
N TYR A 99 -6.62 -12.22 1.35
CA TYR A 99 -7.95 -11.60 1.18
C TYR A 99 -9.08 -12.62 1.37
N LYS A 100 -8.96 -13.82 0.81
CA LYS A 100 -9.99 -14.87 0.94
C LYS A 100 -10.08 -15.43 2.35
N ASN A 101 -8.95 -15.76 2.96
CA ASN A 101 -8.91 -16.49 4.22
C ASN A 101 -9.17 -15.59 5.44
N TYR A 102 -8.85 -14.30 5.36
CA TYR A 102 -8.95 -13.37 6.48
C TYR A 102 -10.07 -12.34 6.34
N ASN A 103 -10.87 -12.39 5.25
CA ASN A 103 -11.97 -11.44 5.01
C ASN A 103 -12.99 -11.37 6.16
N ASN A 104 -13.25 -12.49 6.82
CA ASN A 104 -14.21 -12.60 7.91
C ASN A 104 -13.54 -12.61 9.30
N ASN A 105 -12.28 -12.26 9.41
CA ASN A 105 -11.59 -12.25 10.70
C ASN A 105 -12.17 -11.15 11.61
N PRO A 106 -12.57 -11.47 12.86
CA PRO A 106 -13.23 -10.50 13.74
C PRO A 106 -12.32 -9.36 14.20
N ASN A 107 -11.00 -9.56 14.21
CA ASN A 107 -10.03 -8.61 14.76
C ASN A 107 -9.47 -7.63 13.72
N ILE A 108 -9.67 -7.89 12.43
CA ILE A 108 -9.13 -7.06 11.36
C ILE A 108 -10.17 -6.80 10.27
N LYS A 109 -9.92 -5.79 9.45
CA LYS A 109 -10.71 -5.47 8.27
C LYS A 109 -9.76 -5.09 7.14
N ILE A 110 -9.61 -5.97 6.15
CA ILE A 110 -8.72 -5.73 5.02
C ILE A 110 -9.49 -4.93 3.97
N LEU A 111 -9.35 -3.60 4.01
CA LEU A 111 -10.06 -2.65 3.15
C LEU A 111 -9.19 -2.05 2.07
N GLY A 112 -7.88 -2.12 2.24
CA GLY A 112 -6.93 -1.45 1.39
C GLY A 112 -6.03 -2.39 0.62
N LEU A 113 -5.47 -1.86 -0.45
CA LEU A 113 -4.37 -2.42 -1.20
C LEU A 113 -3.34 -1.32 -1.40
N SER A 114 -2.07 -1.63 -1.20
CA SER A 114 -0.95 -0.70 -1.42
C SER A 114 0.05 -1.29 -2.39
N ILE A 115 0.70 -0.43 -3.17
CA ILE A 115 1.86 -0.74 -3.98
C ILE A 115 2.91 0.35 -3.85
N HIS A 116 4.18 -0.03 -3.99
CA HIS A 116 5.27 0.93 -4.18
C HIS A 116 6.33 0.27 -5.04
N ILE A 117 6.57 0.78 -6.25
CA ILE A 117 7.39 0.11 -7.26
C ILE A 117 8.83 0.62 -7.34
N GLY A 118 9.18 1.60 -6.53
CA GLY A 118 10.52 2.17 -6.45
C GLY A 118 10.51 3.67 -6.29
N SER A 119 11.70 4.25 -6.19
CA SER A 119 11.94 5.69 -6.06
C SER A 119 12.66 6.23 -7.28
N GLN A 120 12.58 7.55 -7.51
CA GLN A 120 13.26 8.24 -8.62
C GLN A 120 12.89 7.68 -10.02
N ILE A 121 11.63 7.34 -10.23
CA ILE A 121 11.14 6.81 -11.50
C ILE A 121 10.88 7.97 -12.46
N THR A 122 11.64 8.05 -13.53
CA THR A 122 11.59 9.13 -14.53
C THR A 122 10.76 8.77 -15.77
N ASN A 123 10.31 7.51 -15.89
CA ASN A 123 9.49 7.03 -16.98
C ASN A 123 8.11 6.61 -16.48
N ILE A 124 7.05 7.05 -17.15
CA ILE A 124 5.65 6.75 -16.77
C ILE A 124 5.26 5.28 -16.96
N ASN A 125 5.89 4.55 -17.88
CA ASN A 125 5.46 3.22 -18.28
C ASN A 125 5.47 2.17 -17.15
N PRO A 126 6.45 2.14 -16.22
CA PRO A 126 6.38 1.28 -15.05
C PRO A 126 5.12 1.50 -14.22
N PHE A 127 4.73 2.76 -13.99
CA PHE A 127 3.50 3.09 -13.27
C PHE A 127 2.27 2.58 -14.01
N VAL A 128 2.17 2.82 -15.32
CA VAL A 128 1.04 2.36 -16.15
C VAL A 128 0.89 0.84 -16.07
N ARG A 129 2.01 0.10 -16.17
CA ARG A 129 2.00 -1.36 -16.08
C ARG A 129 1.58 -1.84 -14.69
N ALA A 130 2.15 -1.25 -13.63
CA ALA A 130 1.80 -1.60 -12.25
C ALA A 130 0.33 -1.33 -11.97
N PHE A 131 -0.16 -0.15 -12.34
CA PHE A 131 -1.54 0.25 -12.13
C PHE A 131 -2.52 -0.62 -12.90
N SER A 132 -2.20 -1.00 -14.15
CA SER A 132 -3.02 -1.94 -14.93
C SER A 132 -3.11 -3.30 -14.25
N LYS A 133 -1.98 -3.84 -13.79
CA LYS A 133 -1.91 -5.14 -13.10
C LYS A 133 -2.76 -5.14 -11.82
N ILE A 134 -2.64 -4.10 -11.00
CA ILE A 134 -3.40 -3.97 -9.76
C ILE A 134 -4.89 -3.74 -10.03
N THR A 135 -5.23 -2.95 -11.05
CA THR A 135 -6.63 -2.78 -11.46
C THR A 135 -7.28 -4.12 -11.82
N ASN A 136 -6.57 -4.97 -12.57
CA ASN A 136 -7.07 -6.31 -12.92
C ASN A 136 -7.20 -7.20 -11.68
N PHE A 137 -6.25 -7.12 -10.75
CA PHE A 137 -6.32 -7.86 -9.50
C PHE A 137 -7.52 -7.43 -8.63
N ILE A 138 -7.75 -6.13 -8.47
CA ILE A 138 -8.92 -5.61 -7.74
C ILE A 138 -10.23 -6.06 -8.41
N LYS A 139 -10.31 -6.02 -9.74
CA LYS A 139 -11.49 -6.55 -10.45
C LYS A 139 -11.74 -8.04 -10.17
N LYS A 140 -10.66 -8.84 -10.06
CA LYS A 140 -10.73 -10.25 -9.67
C LYS A 140 -11.24 -10.41 -8.24
N LEU A 141 -10.75 -9.62 -7.30
CA LEU A 141 -11.23 -9.61 -5.91
C LEU A 141 -12.72 -9.23 -5.84
N ASN A 142 -13.15 -8.21 -6.58
CA ASN A 142 -14.53 -7.76 -6.63
C ASN A 142 -15.50 -8.85 -7.13
N LYS A 143 -15.07 -9.67 -8.10
CA LYS A 143 -15.85 -10.86 -8.55
C LYS A 143 -16.09 -11.84 -7.41
N ASN A 144 -15.17 -11.92 -6.46
CA ASN A 144 -15.28 -12.73 -5.25
C ASN A 144 -15.92 -11.98 -4.06
N LYS A 145 -16.61 -10.85 -4.31
CA LYS A 145 -17.27 -10.00 -3.29
C LYS A 145 -16.32 -9.40 -2.25
N ILE A 146 -15.02 -9.32 -2.57
CA ILE A 146 -13.99 -8.67 -1.75
C ILE A 146 -13.82 -7.25 -2.28
N ILE A 147 -14.25 -6.25 -1.51
CA ILE A 147 -14.26 -4.84 -1.93
C ILE A 147 -13.08 -4.11 -1.35
N ILE A 148 -12.27 -3.53 -2.22
CA ILE A 148 -11.16 -2.64 -1.84
C ILE A 148 -11.70 -1.20 -1.78
N LYS A 149 -11.61 -0.57 -0.61
CA LYS A 149 -12.05 0.80 -0.39
C LYS A 149 -10.94 1.82 -0.60
N ASN A 150 -9.71 1.48 -0.22
CA ASN A 150 -8.55 2.35 -0.30
C ASN A 150 -7.50 1.71 -1.21
N LEU A 151 -7.07 2.44 -2.22
CA LEU A 151 -5.97 2.04 -3.10
C LEU A 151 -4.83 3.03 -2.93
N ASP A 152 -3.79 2.57 -2.26
CA ASP A 152 -2.55 3.30 -2.09
C ASP A 152 -1.62 2.96 -3.26
N LEU A 153 -1.37 3.94 -4.10
CA LEU A 153 -0.54 3.81 -5.30
C LEU A 153 0.94 4.09 -5.03
N GLY A 154 1.29 4.36 -3.76
CA GLY A 154 2.64 4.71 -3.37
C GLY A 154 3.09 6.06 -3.92
N GLY A 155 4.38 6.22 -3.96
CA GLY A 155 5.04 7.40 -4.52
C GLY A 155 6.08 7.03 -5.57
N GLY A 156 7.23 7.69 -5.50
CA GLY A 156 8.41 7.33 -6.27
C GLY A 156 8.57 8.07 -7.59
N ILE A 157 7.78 9.10 -7.87
CA ILE A 157 8.02 9.98 -9.01
C ILE A 157 9.39 10.64 -8.88
N GLY A 158 10.20 10.54 -9.93
CA GLY A 158 11.52 11.13 -9.98
C GLY A 158 11.47 12.66 -10.02
N VAL A 159 12.35 13.28 -9.23
CA VAL A 159 12.62 14.71 -9.30
C VAL A 159 13.88 14.96 -10.11
N ARG A 160 13.99 16.14 -10.71
CA ARG A 160 15.17 16.53 -11.47
C ARG A 160 16.29 16.94 -10.51
N TYR A 161 17.44 16.30 -10.63
CA TYR A 161 18.68 16.72 -9.94
C TYR A 161 19.63 17.47 -10.88
N ASN A 162 19.69 17.06 -12.14
CA ASN A 162 20.54 17.69 -13.18
C ASN A 162 19.69 18.00 -14.43
N ASN A 163 20.01 17.38 -15.57
CA ASN A 163 19.35 17.60 -16.86
C ASN A 163 18.43 16.47 -17.30
N GLU A 164 18.13 15.51 -16.42
CA GLU A 164 17.24 14.40 -16.73
C GLU A 164 15.80 14.87 -16.96
N ARG A 165 15.12 14.19 -17.89
CA ARG A 165 13.68 14.38 -18.11
C ARG A 165 12.92 13.60 -17.05
N THR A 166 11.96 14.26 -16.39
CA THR A 166 11.08 13.66 -15.40
C THR A 166 9.67 13.50 -15.93
N ILE A 167 8.85 12.73 -15.24
CA ILE A 167 7.42 12.57 -15.56
C ILE A 167 6.70 13.88 -15.26
N SER A 168 5.87 14.38 -16.18
CA SER A 168 5.01 15.50 -15.85
C SER A 168 3.91 15.09 -14.88
N ILE A 169 3.68 15.92 -13.87
CA ILE A 169 2.62 15.69 -12.86
C ILE A 169 1.25 15.52 -13.54
N SER A 170 0.99 16.28 -14.60
CA SER A 170 -0.24 16.15 -15.39
C SER A 170 -0.41 14.76 -16.01
N SER A 171 0.67 14.19 -16.59
CA SER A 171 0.63 12.85 -17.16
C SER A 171 0.40 11.77 -16.07
N TYR A 172 1.06 11.91 -14.94
CA TYR A 172 0.87 11.01 -13.80
C TYR A 172 -0.57 11.07 -13.27
N ALA A 173 -1.08 12.28 -13.03
CA ALA A 173 -2.44 12.51 -12.56
C ALA A 173 -3.51 11.94 -13.51
N LYS A 174 -3.35 12.06 -14.82
CA LYS A 174 -4.25 11.46 -15.81
C LYS A 174 -4.36 9.94 -15.65
N ASN A 175 -3.23 9.26 -15.41
CA ASN A 175 -3.22 7.82 -15.17
C ASN A 175 -3.97 7.45 -13.88
N ILE A 176 -3.73 8.17 -12.79
CA ILE A 176 -4.40 7.94 -11.49
C ILE A 176 -5.92 8.16 -11.62
N LEU A 177 -6.35 9.26 -12.24
CA LEU A 177 -7.77 9.56 -12.44
C LEU A 177 -8.48 8.49 -13.28
N SER A 178 -7.80 7.94 -14.27
CA SER A 178 -8.30 6.82 -15.08
C SER A 178 -8.59 5.58 -14.23
N ILE A 179 -7.77 5.30 -13.21
CA ILE A 179 -7.93 4.17 -12.30
C ILE A 179 -9.05 4.43 -11.32
N SER A 180 -9.04 5.59 -10.68
CA SER A 180 -10.05 6.00 -9.71
C SER A 180 -11.47 5.89 -10.27
N LYS A 181 -11.68 6.39 -11.49
CA LYS A 181 -12.97 6.27 -12.20
C LYS A 181 -13.40 4.81 -12.43
N LYS A 182 -12.45 3.90 -12.68
CA LYS A 182 -12.74 2.48 -12.97
C LYS A 182 -13.05 1.66 -11.71
N LEU A 183 -12.44 1.99 -10.59
CA LEU A 183 -12.45 1.15 -9.39
C LEU A 183 -13.37 1.65 -8.28
N LYS A 184 -13.80 2.91 -8.32
CA LYS A 184 -14.64 3.55 -7.27
C LYS A 184 -14.08 3.38 -5.86
N CYS A 185 -12.77 3.54 -5.70
CA CYS A 185 -12.06 3.50 -4.42
C CYS A 185 -11.40 4.84 -4.12
N ASN A 186 -11.11 5.08 -2.84
CA ASN A 186 -10.27 6.21 -2.43
C ASN A 186 -8.84 5.97 -2.91
N ILE A 187 -8.21 6.98 -3.46
CA ILE A 187 -6.80 6.94 -3.86
C ILE A 187 -5.96 7.59 -2.78
N ILE A 188 -4.88 6.91 -2.43
CA ILE A 188 -3.84 7.40 -1.53
C ILE A 188 -2.54 7.48 -2.34
N LEU A 189 -1.76 8.53 -2.12
CA LEU A 189 -0.43 8.75 -2.70
C LEU A 189 0.54 9.04 -1.56
N GLU A 190 1.78 8.55 -1.70
CA GLU A 190 2.89 8.77 -0.77
C GLU A 190 3.90 9.81 -1.28
#